data_0d5ef367120a009552efc839998c5fbd
#
_entry.id   0d5ef367120a009552efc839998c5fbd
#
_cell.length_a   1.000
_cell.length_b   1.000
_cell.length_c   1.000
_cell.angle_alpha   90.00
_cell.angle_beta   90.00
_cell.angle_gamma   90.00
#
_symmetry.space_group_name_H-M   'P 1'
#
loop_
_entity.id
_entity.type
_entity.pdbx_description
1 polymer ?
#
loop_
_entity_poly.entity_id
_entity_poly.type
_entity_poly.pdbx_seq_one_letter_code
_entity_poly.pdbx_strand_id
1 'polypeptide(L)'
;LSQYLKKEGYETAFYYGGDDNFTNLHSYLVTGDYEIIVNEKNFDGKDMSTKWGAYDHVLLNKVKEDLPSAKKPYFKTILTLNSHEPFDVPSHVFDDPYLNSVHYADSCIGDFIEHFKSTDDWNNSLIVILPDHAFRYPNTMENEKPARYRIPLIWMGGAVVSSENITKTCSQVDLAATLLHQLELEACDFVFSKDILNTNYPEYAFCSFIDGFGLINKSDTVVYDCAAHRTLTQGSETTLKQGMAFLQKLYDDLAKR
;
A
#
# COMPACT_ATOMS: atom_id res chain seq x y z
N LEU A 1 6.03 -3.97 10.05
CA LEU A 1 7.20 -3.43 9.37
C LEU A 1 7.82 -2.29 10.18
N SER A 2 7.05 -1.29 10.60
CA SER A 2 7.52 -0.15 11.43
C SER A 2 8.27 -0.59 12.69
N GLN A 3 7.73 -1.54 13.45
CA GLN A 3 8.40 -2.10 14.64
C GLN A 3 9.76 -2.72 14.34
N TYR A 4 9.91 -3.38 13.19
CA TYR A 4 11.18 -3.97 12.75
C TYR A 4 12.19 -2.88 12.46
N LEU A 5 11.82 -1.91 11.65
CA LEU A 5 12.71 -0.80 11.28
C LEU A 5 13.06 0.06 12.50
N LYS A 6 12.13 0.25 13.44
CA LYS A 6 12.43 0.94 14.71
C LYS A 6 13.49 0.20 15.53
N LYS A 7 13.43 -1.14 15.62
CA LYS A 7 14.46 -1.94 16.30
C LYS A 7 15.84 -1.78 15.65
N GLU A 8 15.86 -1.55 14.33
CA GLU A 8 17.10 -1.26 13.56
C GLU A 8 17.52 0.22 13.65
N GLY A 9 16.87 1.01 14.52
CA GLY A 9 17.24 2.40 14.80
C GLY A 9 16.64 3.45 13.88
N TYR A 10 15.68 3.07 13.03
CA TYR A 10 14.94 4.03 12.20
C TYR A 10 13.98 4.85 13.05
N GLU A 11 13.95 6.18 12.85
CA GLU A 11 12.84 7.02 13.29
C GLU A 11 11.60 6.65 12.47
N THR A 12 10.50 6.30 13.14
CA THR A 12 9.28 5.88 12.47
C THR A 12 8.20 6.97 12.54
N ALA A 13 7.67 7.39 11.39
CA ALA A 13 6.64 8.40 11.32
C ALA A 13 5.49 7.97 10.38
N PHE A 14 4.26 8.30 10.77
CA PHE A 14 3.07 8.12 9.94
C PHE A 14 2.40 9.47 9.71
N TYR A 15 2.12 9.79 8.46
CA TYR A 15 1.48 11.04 8.04
C TYR A 15 0.13 10.74 7.40
N TYR A 16 -0.92 11.31 7.95
CA TYR A 16 -2.30 11.15 7.51
C TYR A 16 -3.08 12.45 7.70
N GLY A 17 -3.68 12.99 6.65
CA GLY A 17 -4.41 14.26 6.73
C GLY A 17 -5.76 14.18 7.44
N GLY A 18 -6.26 12.99 7.75
CA GLY A 18 -7.60 12.75 8.29
C GLY A 18 -7.66 12.38 9.76
N ASP A 19 -8.86 12.02 10.22
CA ASP A 19 -9.11 11.53 11.58
C ASP A 19 -8.60 10.09 11.73
N ASP A 20 -7.53 9.92 12.48
CA ASP A 20 -6.91 8.62 12.75
C ASP A 20 -7.72 7.73 13.72
N ASN A 21 -8.79 8.24 14.34
CA ASN A 21 -9.74 7.40 15.06
C ASN A 21 -10.69 6.63 14.13
N PHE A 22 -10.84 7.10 12.88
CA PHE A 22 -11.65 6.40 11.90
C PHE A 22 -11.10 4.99 11.66
N THR A 23 -11.98 3.99 11.67
CA THR A 23 -11.64 2.56 11.50
C THR A 23 -10.56 2.02 12.45
N ASN A 24 -10.37 2.67 13.60
CA ASN A 24 -9.38 2.27 14.62
C ASN A 24 -7.90 2.36 14.14
N LEU A 25 -7.63 3.24 13.17
CA LEU A 25 -6.29 3.44 12.61
C LEU A 25 -5.29 3.87 13.70
N HIS A 26 -5.69 4.76 14.61
CA HIS A 26 -4.83 5.20 15.72
C HIS A 26 -4.28 4.03 16.54
N SER A 27 -5.15 3.09 16.93
CA SER A 27 -4.72 1.90 17.69
C SER A 27 -3.73 1.04 16.90
N TYR A 28 -3.96 0.90 15.59
CA TYR A 28 -3.05 0.20 14.69
C TYR A 28 -1.67 0.88 14.64
N LEU A 29 -1.62 2.21 14.53
CA LEU A 29 -0.38 2.98 14.48
C LEU A 29 0.40 2.90 15.79
N VAL A 30 -0.29 3.02 16.92
CA VAL A 30 0.32 2.87 18.27
C VAL A 30 0.86 1.44 18.44
N THR A 31 0.08 0.42 18.07
CA THR A 31 0.53 -0.98 18.11
C THR A 31 1.69 -1.22 17.14
N GLY A 32 1.68 -0.53 15.98
CA GLY A 32 2.76 -0.52 15.01
C GLY A 32 4.04 0.18 15.48
N ASP A 33 3.99 0.81 16.67
CA ASP A 33 5.12 1.47 17.33
C ASP A 33 5.70 2.65 16.52
N TYR A 34 4.80 3.40 15.85
CA TYR A 34 5.18 4.67 15.22
C TYR A 34 5.48 5.72 16.30
N GLU A 35 6.65 6.37 16.19
CA GLU A 35 7.09 7.40 17.15
C GLU A 35 6.43 8.75 16.90
N ILE A 36 6.18 9.06 15.64
CA ILE A 36 5.55 10.30 15.20
C ILE A 36 4.28 9.94 14.43
N ILE A 37 3.14 10.48 14.88
CA ILE A 37 1.85 10.33 14.20
C ILE A 37 1.32 11.73 13.92
N VAL A 38 1.26 12.10 12.64
CA VAL A 38 0.64 13.34 12.14
C VAL A 38 -0.75 13.00 11.63
N ASN A 39 -1.76 13.70 12.13
CA ASN A 39 -3.17 13.51 11.78
C ASN A 39 -3.86 14.88 11.55
N GLU A 40 -5.18 14.89 11.35
CA GLU A 40 -5.96 16.10 11.07
C GLU A 40 -5.74 17.25 12.07
N LYS A 41 -5.43 16.95 13.34
CA LYS A 41 -5.22 17.95 14.39
C LYS A 41 -3.94 18.78 14.20
N ASN A 42 -3.05 18.35 13.31
CA ASN A 42 -1.83 19.04 12.98
C ASN A 42 -1.98 20.06 11.84
N PHE A 43 -3.22 20.23 11.31
CA PHE A 43 -3.51 21.10 10.18
C PHE A 43 -4.55 22.17 10.53
N ASP A 44 -4.45 23.33 9.91
CA ASP A 44 -5.41 24.41 10.09
C ASP A 44 -6.72 24.11 9.33
N GLY A 45 -7.86 24.61 9.83
CA GLY A 45 -9.15 24.38 9.20
C GLY A 45 -9.28 24.89 7.74
N LYS A 46 -8.48 25.89 7.35
CA LYS A 46 -8.40 26.40 5.96
C LYS A 46 -7.77 25.42 4.98
N ASP A 47 -6.98 24.48 5.48
CA ASP A 47 -6.20 23.50 4.71
C ASP A 47 -6.94 22.15 4.61
N MET A 48 -8.16 22.10 5.18
CA MET A 48 -8.99 20.90 5.19
C MET A 48 -9.82 20.78 3.92
N SER A 49 -9.93 19.57 3.39
CA SER A 49 -10.91 19.22 2.37
C SER A 49 -12.32 19.17 2.98
N THR A 50 -13.35 19.11 2.14
CA THR A 50 -14.75 19.19 2.61
C THR A 50 -15.19 18.03 3.49
N LYS A 51 -14.51 16.88 3.46
CA LYS A 51 -15.01 15.66 4.13
C LYS A 51 -13.98 14.89 4.95
N TRP A 52 -12.78 14.64 4.43
CA TRP A 52 -11.92 13.61 5.02
C TRP A 52 -10.71 14.12 5.79
N GLY A 53 -10.34 15.37 5.60
CA GLY A 53 -9.17 15.94 6.27
C GLY A 53 -8.39 16.90 5.38
N ALA A 54 -7.09 17.06 5.65
CA ALA A 54 -6.22 17.97 4.91
C ALA A 54 -6.03 17.50 3.45
N TYR A 55 -5.88 18.47 2.56
CA TYR A 55 -5.54 18.19 1.17
C TYR A 55 -4.17 17.52 1.03
N ASP A 56 -3.99 16.66 0.01
CA ASP A 56 -2.75 15.90 -0.20
C ASP A 56 -1.53 16.82 -0.37
N HIS A 57 -1.66 17.99 -1.03
CA HIS A 57 -0.55 18.94 -1.13
C HIS A 57 -0.16 19.52 0.24
N VAL A 58 -1.11 19.73 1.15
CA VAL A 58 -0.85 20.21 2.51
C VAL A 58 -0.13 19.14 3.32
N LEU A 59 -0.62 17.89 3.25
CA LEU A 59 0.00 16.73 3.89
C LEU A 59 1.47 16.56 3.42
N LEU A 60 1.69 16.56 2.11
CA LEU A 60 3.04 16.39 1.55
C LEU A 60 3.96 17.58 1.83
N ASN A 61 3.44 18.81 1.91
CA ASN A 61 4.21 19.97 2.36
C ASN A 61 4.63 19.81 3.83
N LYS A 62 3.76 19.31 4.69
CA LYS A 62 4.14 18.99 6.08
C LYS A 62 5.27 17.97 6.14
N VAL A 63 5.25 16.94 5.30
CA VAL A 63 6.37 15.99 5.19
C VAL A 63 7.66 16.70 4.76
N LYS A 64 7.60 17.57 3.74
CA LYS A 64 8.78 18.36 3.28
C LYS A 64 9.37 19.21 4.40
N GLU A 65 8.52 19.83 5.22
CA GLU A 65 8.93 20.66 6.37
C GLU A 65 9.62 19.86 7.47
N ASP A 66 9.15 18.63 7.72
CA ASP A 66 9.65 17.78 8.80
C ASP A 66 10.93 17.00 8.42
N LEU A 67 11.18 16.76 7.12
CA LEU A 67 12.33 16.01 6.64
C LEU A 67 13.68 16.53 7.14
N PRO A 68 13.98 17.85 7.12
CA PRO A 68 15.29 18.36 7.55
C PRO A 68 15.61 18.11 9.02
N SER A 69 14.60 17.91 9.87
CA SER A 69 14.72 17.63 11.30
C SER A 69 14.65 16.15 11.66
N ALA A 70 14.34 15.28 10.68
CA ALA A 70 14.20 13.86 10.89
C ALA A 70 15.51 13.20 11.32
N LYS A 71 15.44 12.34 12.33
CA LYS A 71 16.56 11.52 12.76
C LYS A 71 16.82 10.42 11.74
N LYS A 72 18.02 10.29 11.26
CA LYS A 72 18.42 9.26 10.28
C LYS A 72 18.99 8.01 10.95
N PRO A 73 18.73 6.80 10.43
CA PRO A 73 17.80 6.55 9.31
C PRO A 73 16.33 6.76 9.71
N TYR A 74 15.46 7.02 8.75
CA TYR A 74 14.02 7.18 9.01
C TYR A 74 13.15 6.31 8.09
N PHE A 75 11.98 5.93 8.60
CA PHE A 75 10.91 5.27 7.87
C PHE A 75 9.63 6.11 7.98
N LYS A 76 9.19 6.69 6.89
CA LYS A 76 8.01 7.54 6.85
C LYS A 76 6.92 6.90 5.98
N THR A 77 5.76 6.66 6.57
CA THR A 77 4.56 6.19 5.86
C THR A 77 3.64 7.39 5.65
N ILE A 78 3.22 7.62 4.42
CA ILE A 78 2.36 8.76 4.05
C ILE A 78 1.11 8.18 3.38
N LEU A 79 -0.06 8.47 3.95
CA LEU A 79 -1.35 8.05 3.42
C LEU A 79 -2.10 9.26 2.86
N THR A 80 -2.25 9.34 1.54
CA THR A 80 -3.02 10.38 0.84
C THR A 80 -4.53 10.11 0.95
N LEU A 81 -5.36 11.13 0.78
CA LEU A 81 -6.79 11.06 1.03
C LEU A 81 -7.68 11.46 -0.14
N ASN A 82 -7.22 12.36 -1.00
CA ASN A 82 -8.12 13.02 -1.94
C ASN A 82 -8.57 12.14 -3.11
N SER A 83 -7.96 10.98 -3.30
CA SER A 83 -8.45 9.97 -4.25
C SER A 83 -9.63 9.13 -3.71
N HIS A 84 -10.14 9.43 -2.50
CA HIS A 84 -11.33 8.82 -1.91
C HIS A 84 -12.62 9.60 -2.26
N GLU A 85 -13.76 8.89 -2.36
CA GLU A 85 -15.07 9.54 -2.54
C GLU A 85 -15.38 10.57 -1.42
N PRO A 86 -15.88 11.76 -1.73
CA PRO A 86 -16.55 12.20 -2.95
C PRO A 86 -15.64 12.75 -4.06
N PHE A 87 -14.33 12.52 -4.03
CA PHE A 87 -13.34 13.01 -5.02
C PHE A 87 -13.27 14.54 -5.08
N ASP A 88 -13.36 15.16 -3.91
CA ASP A 88 -13.30 16.60 -3.76
C ASP A 88 -11.86 17.11 -3.78
N VAL A 89 -11.48 17.72 -4.90
CA VAL A 89 -10.12 18.20 -5.15
C VAL A 89 -10.15 19.63 -5.71
N PRO A 90 -9.11 20.45 -5.45
CA PRO A 90 -9.07 21.84 -5.89
C PRO A 90 -8.81 22.01 -7.39
N SER A 91 -8.52 20.95 -8.12
CA SER A 91 -8.18 20.99 -9.56
C SER A 91 -9.11 20.09 -10.37
N HIS A 92 -9.65 20.63 -11.47
CA HIS A 92 -10.59 19.95 -12.36
C HIS A 92 -10.06 20.04 -13.80
N VAL A 93 -9.45 18.96 -14.27
CA VAL A 93 -8.86 18.83 -15.62
C VAL A 93 -9.72 17.95 -16.51
N PHE A 94 -10.49 17.04 -15.92
CA PHE A 94 -11.36 16.09 -16.59
C PHE A 94 -12.81 16.29 -16.19
N ASP A 95 -13.73 15.80 -17.01
CA ASP A 95 -15.17 15.77 -16.65
C ASP A 95 -15.49 14.76 -15.55
N ASP A 96 -14.64 13.75 -15.38
CA ASP A 96 -14.80 12.68 -14.40
C ASP A 96 -14.14 13.05 -13.05
N PRO A 97 -14.91 13.12 -11.94
CA PRO A 97 -14.37 13.47 -10.63
C PRO A 97 -13.29 12.53 -10.11
N TYR A 98 -13.42 11.22 -10.39
CA TYR A 98 -12.39 10.24 -10.00
C TYR A 98 -11.07 10.50 -10.71
N LEU A 99 -11.10 10.76 -12.02
CA LEU A 99 -9.88 11.09 -12.76
C LEU A 99 -9.23 12.38 -12.27
N ASN A 100 -10.02 13.39 -11.89
CA ASN A 100 -9.49 14.61 -11.27
C ASN A 100 -8.78 14.30 -9.95
N SER A 101 -9.36 13.44 -9.13
CA SER A 101 -8.79 13.10 -7.82
C SER A 101 -7.48 12.32 -7.95
N VAL A 102 -7.41 11.37 -8.88
CA VAL A 102 -6.16 10.62 -9.18
C VAL A 102 -5.10 11.54 -9.76
N HIS A 103 -5.46 12.39 -10.72
CA HIS A 103 -4.55 13.39 -11.31
C HIS A 103 -4.01 14.35 -10.25
N TYR A 104 -4.85 14.78 -9.33
CA TYR A 104 -4.44 15.67 -8.24
C TYR A 104 -3.47 14.98 -7.28
N ALA A 105 -3.76 13.77 -6.82
CA ALA A 105 -2.87 12.99 -5.96
C ALA A 105 -1.52 12.73 -6.65
N ASP A 106 -1.53 12.35 -7.93
CA ASP A 106 -0.32 12.16 -8.74
C ASP A 106 0.52 13.44 -8.84
N SER A 107 -0.14 14.58 -9.08
CA SER A 107 0.53 15.88 -9.14
C SER A 107 1.18 16.26 -7.80
N CYS A 108 0.50 16.02 -6.67
CA CYS A 108 1.04 16.28 -5.33
C CYS A 108 2.27 15.38 -5.04
N ILE A 109 2.19 14.10 -5.42
CA ILE A 109 3.31 13.15 -5.29
C ILE A 109 4.47 13.60 -6.19
N GLY A 110 4.19 14.02 -7.42
CA GLY A 110 5.19 14.53 -8.36
C GLY A 110 5.96 15.73 -7.79
N ASP A 111 5.25 16.73 -7.26
CA ASP A 111 5.82 17.90 -6.61
C ASP A 111 6.68 17.56 -5.39
N PHE A 112 6.23 16.58 -4.60
CA PHE A 112 7.01 16.06 -3.47
C PHE A 112 8.31 15.42 -3.96
N ILE A 113 8.25 14.57 -4.97
CA ILE A 113 9.43 13.88 -5.52
C ILE A 113 10.42 14.86 -6.12
N GLU A 114 9.97 15.85 -6.90
CA GLU A 114 10.86 16.86 -7.49
C GLU A 114 11.55 17.70 -6.40
N HIS A 115 10.84 18.05 -5.33
CA HIS A 115 11.47 18.69 -4.17
C HIS A 115 12.49 17.75 -3.51
N PHE A 116 12.14 16.50 -3.26
CA PHE A 116 12.98 15.53 -2.54
C PHE A 116 14.26 15.20 -3.32
N LYS A 117 14.20 15.17 -4.66
CA LYS A 117 15.38 15.03 -5.53
C LYS A 117 16.42 16.11 -5.32
N SER A 118 16.00 17.29 -4.88
CA SER A 118 16.93 18.42 -4.61
C SER A 118 17.60 18.35 -3.23
N THR A 119 17.23 17.38 -2.40
CA THR A 119 17.79 17.21 -1.05
C THR A 119 18.96 16.21 -1.04
N ASP A 120 19.82 16.32 -0.03
CA ASP A 120 20.94 15.39 0.18
C ASP A 120 20.46 13.95 0.46
N ASP A 121 19.21 13.81 0.91
CA ASP A 121 18.63 12.51 1.28
C ASP A 121 18.26 11.64 0.08
N TRP A 122 18.05 12.25 -1.08
CA TRP A 122 17.66 11.54 -2.30
C TRP A 122 18.57 10.35 -2.62
N ASN A 123 19.89 10.55 -2.58
CA ASN A 123 20.86 9.55 -3.02
C ASN A 123 20.86 8.27 -2.18
N ASN A 124 20.41 8.35 -0.93
CA ASN A 124 20.35 7.21 0.00
C ASN A 124 18.92 6.90 0.46
N SER A 125 17.94 7.18 -0.39
CA SER A 125 16.53 6.93 -0.08
C SER A 125 15.88 6.03 -1.12
N LEU A 126 14.97 5.20 -0.62
CA LEU A 126 14.00 4.44 -1.40
C LEU A 126 12.61 5.03 -1.15
N ILE A 127 11.91 5.40 -2.20
CA ILE A 127 10.50 5.81 -2.19
C ILE A 127 9.70 4.68 -2.81
N VAL A 128 8.71 4.18 -2.07
CA VAL A 128 7.76 3.15 -2.52
C VAL A 128 6.39 3.78 -2.66
N ILE A 129 5.80 3.70 -3.85
CA ILE A 129 4.48 4.23 -4.16
C ILE A 129 3.57 3.07 -4.54
N LEU A 130 2.46 2.94 -3.82
CA LEU A 130 1.42 1.97 -4.10
C LEU A 130 0.09 2.50 -3.54
N PRO A 131 -1.06 2.16 -4.14
CA PRO A 131 -2.36 2.40 -3.50
C PRO A 131 -2.59 1.38 -2.38
N ASP A 132 -3.44 1.72 -1.42
CA ASP A 132 -3.92 0.82 -0.36
C ASP A 132 -4.78 -0.32 -0.94
N HIS A 133 -5.60 -0.01 -1.95
CA HIS A 133 -6.37 -0.98 -2.74
C HIS A 133 -6.67 -0.45 -4.15
N ALA A 134 -7.16 -1.32 -5.02
CA ALA A 134 -7.62 -0.94 -6.36
C ALA A 134 -9.05 -0.36 -6.33
N PHE A 135 -9.39 0.43 -7.35
CA PHE A 135 -10.72 0.98 -7.55
C PHE A 135 -11.40 0.38 -8.80
N ARG A 136 -12.74 0.34 -8.79
CA ARG A 136 -13.58 -0.20 -9.89
C ARG A 136 -13.78 0.83 -11.00
N TYR A 137 -12.75 1.11 -11.75
CA TYR A 137 -12.77 2.09 -12.82
C TYR A 137 -12.14 1.50 -14.10
N PRO A 138 -12.58 1.87 -15.32
CA PRO A 138 -13.69 2.78 -15.66
C PRO A 138 -15.09 2.14 -15.56
N ASN A 139 -15.15 0.83 -15.46
CA ASN A 139 -16.40 0.08 -15.40
C ASN A 139 -16.57 -0.58 -14.03
N THR A 140 -17.82 -0.68 -13.58
CA THR A 140 -18.11 -1.48 -12.40
C THR A 140 -17.62 -2.91 -12.63
N MET A 141 -16.67 -3.33 -11.81
CA MET A 141 -16.11 -4.68 -11.85
C MET A 141 -16.56 -5.45 -10.62
N GLU A 142 -17.10 -6.65 -10.85
CA GLU A 142 -17.56 -7.54 -9.80
C GLU A 142 -16.40 -7.95 -8.87
N ASN A 143 -16.73 -8.22 -7.59
CA ASN A 143 -15.73 -8.57 -6.58
C ASN A 143 -15.01 -9.89 -6.90
N GLU A 144 -15.65 -10.77 -7.66
CA GLU A 144 -15.13 -12.07 -8.07
C GLU A 144 -14.14 -11.99 -9.24
N LYS A 145 -13.89 -10.80 -9.77
CA LYS A 145 -12.91 -10.59 -10.86
C LYS A 145 -11.53 -10.28 -10.30
N PRO A 146 -10.51 -11.14 -10.47
CA PRO A 146 -9.15 -10.87 -9.98
C PRO A 146 -8.54 -9.55 -10.48
N ALA A 147 -8.89 -9.13 -11.70
CA ALA A 147 -8.43 -7.86 -12.26
C ALA A 147 -8.82 -6.64 -11.40
N ARG A 148 -9.91 -6.73 -10.60
CA ARG A 148 -10.33 -5.70 -9.65
C ARG A 148 -9.27 -5.39 -8.58
N TYR A 149 -8.42 -6.36 -8.25
CA TYR A 149 -7.43 -6.25 -7.17
C TYR A 149 -6.03 -5.88 -7.69
N ARG A 150 -5.91 -5.62 -9.00
CA ARG A 150 -4.62 -5.27 -9.59
C ARG A 150 -4.25 -3.83 -9.25
N ILE A 151 -3.09 -3.66 -8.62
CA ILE A 151 -2.53 -2.36 -8.24
C ILE A 151 -1.12 -2.19 -8.83
N PRO A 152 -0.69 -0.94 -9.10
CA PRO A 152 0.71 -0.65 -9.39
C PRO A 152 1.56 -0.66 -8.11
N LEU A 153 2.85 -0.99 -8.26
CA LEU A 153 3.88 -0.79 -7.26
C LEU A 153 5.08 -0.17 -7.93
N ILE A 154 5.52 0.99 -7.47
CA ILE A 154 6.63 1.74 -8.04
C ILE A 154 7.69 1.95 -6.97
N TRP A 155 8.93 1.60 -7.30
CA TRP A 155 10.10 1.91 -6.49
C TRP A 155 10.96 2.94 -7.20
N MET A 156 11.38 3.98 -6.49
CA MET A 156 12.24 5.03 -7.00
C MET A 156 13.11 5.62 -5.88
N GLY A 157 14.02 6.48 -6.25
CA GLY A 157 14.98 7.11 -5.34
C GLY A 157 16.41 6.78 -5.72
N GLY A 158 17.39 7.45 -5.14
CA GLY A 158 18.80 7.25 -5.45
C GLY A 158 19.34 5.88 -5.01
N ALA A 159 18.66 5.20 -4.09
CA ALA A 159 19.00 3.84 -3.70
C ALA A 159 18.60 2.77 -4.73
N VAL A 160 17.79 3.12 -5.74
CA VAL A 160 17.43 2.19 -6.84
C VAL A 160 18.52 2.16 -7.88
N VAL A 161 19.25 1.06 -7.94
CA VAL A 161 20.46 0.92 -8.79
C VAL A 161 20.14 0.74 -10.27
N SER A 162 19.04 0.07 -10.59
CA SER A 162 18.62 -0.21 -11.97
C SER A 162 17.11 -0.05 -12.15
N SER A 163 16.70 0.39 -13.34
CA SER A 163 15.29 0.41 -13.71
C SER A 163 14.87 -0.94 -14.28
N GLU A 164 13.91 -1.58 -13.65
CA GLU A 164 13.38 -2.88 -14.06
C GLU A 164 11.85 -2.87 -14.09
N ASN A 165 11.29 -3.61 -15.04
CA ASN A 165 9.85 -3.88 -15.10
C ASN A 165 9.61 -5.31 -14.63
N ILE A 166 9.09 -5.46 -13.39
CA ILE A 166 8.80 -6.76 -12.79
C ILE A 166 7.40 -7.19 -13.19
N THR A 167 7.32 -8.26 -14.00
CA THR A 167 6.05 -8.82 -14.51
C THR A 167 5.55 -10.03 -13.70
N LYS A 168 6.25 -10.41 -12.63
CA LYS A 168 5.87 -11.52 -11.77
C LYS A 168 4.53 -11.27 -11.10
N THR A 169 3.72 -12.33 -10.97
CA THR A 169 2.50 -12.28 -10.15
C THR A 169 2.87 -12.22 -8.67
N CYS A 170 2.50 -11.14 -8.01
CA CYS A 170 2.80 -10.90 -6.60
C CYS A 170 1.61 -10.25 -5.87
N SER A 171 1.63 -10.28 -4.57
CA SER A 171 0.64 -9.64 -3.70
C SER A 171 1.22 -8.40 -3.02
N GLN A 172 0.35 -7.46 -2.63
CA GLN A 172 0.75 -6.27 -1.87
C GLN A 172 1.49 -6.63 -0.57
N VAL A 173 1.10 -7.72 0.09
CA VAL A 173 1.77 -8.21 1.31
C VAL A 173 3.23 -8.61 1.09
N ASP A 174 3.64 -8.89 -0.15
CA ASP A 174 5.01 -9.28 -0.50
C ASP A 174 6.00 -8.11 -0.37
N LEU A 175 5.50 -6.88 -0.25
CA LEU A 175 6.32 -5.71 -0.01
C LEU A 175 7.17 -5.83 1.26
N ALA A 176 6.63 -6.40 2.34
CA ALA A 176 7.32 -6.46 3.63
C ALA A 176 8.60 -7.30 3.54
N ALA A 177 8.53 -8.55 3.07
CA ALA A 177 9.70 -9.41 2.92
C ALA A 177 10.67 -8.87 1.87
N THR A 178 10.14 -8.32 0.76
CA THR A 178 11.00 -7.75 -0.29
C THR A 178 11.81 -6.58 0.25
N LEU A 179 11.17 -5.64 0.96
CA LEU A 179 11.86 -4.48 1.53
C LEU A 179 12.88 -4.89 2.59
N LEU A 180 12.52 -5.78 3.52
CA LEU A 180 13.42 -6.22 4.57
C LEU A 180 14.65 -6.91 3.99
N HIS A 181 14.50 -7.79 3.00
CA HIS A 181 15.66 -8.44 2.36
C HIS A 181 16.55 -7.45 1.59
N GLN A 182 16.00 -6.39 1.00
CA GLN A 182 16.82 -5.32 0.40
C GLN A 182 17.62 -4.54 1.45
N LEU A 183 17.17 -4.53 2.70
CA LEU A 183 17.87 -3.96 3.84
C LEU A 183 18.74 -4.98 4.58
N GLU A 184 18.92 -6.19 4.05
CA GLU A 184 19.66 -7.31 4.65
C GLU A 184 19.08 -7.72 6.03
N LEU A 185 17.78 -7.57 6.23
CA LEU A 185 17.05 -7.90 7.44
C LEU A 185 16.21 -9.17 7.26
N GLU A 186 16.02 -9.91 8.35
CA GLU A 186 15.18 -11.11 8.37
C GLU A 186 13.69 -10.75 8.29
N ALA A 187 12.93 -11.57 7.55
CA ALA A 187 11.49 -11.40 7.36
C ALA A 187 10.65 -12.60 7.86
N CYS A 188 11.19 -13.44 8.74
CA CYS A 188 10.60 -14.72 9.16
C CYS A 188 9.18 -14.60 9.76
N ASP A 189 8.87 -13.49 10.42
CA ASP A 189 7.55 -13.25 11.03
C ASP A 189 6.47 -12.86 10.00
N PHE A 190 6.88 -12.50 8.78
CA PHE A 190 5.97 -12.15 7.70
C PHE A 190 5.58 -13.37 6.87
N VAL A 191 4.95 -14.37 7.51
CA VAL A 191 4.68 -15.71 6.95
C VAL A 191 3.85 -15.74 5.66
N PHE A 192 3.16 -14.66 5.33
CA PHE A 192 2.39 -14.50 4.08
C PHE A 192 3.12 -13.65 3.03
N SER A 193 4.26 -13.10 3.37
CA SER A 193 5.05 -12.22 2.51
C SER A 193 6.20 -13.01 1.88
N LYS A 194 6.48 -12.72 0.61
CA LYS A 194 7.55 -13.35 -0.17
C LYS A 194 8.42 -12.25 -0.78
N ASP A 195 9.70 -12.49 -0.90
CA ASP A 195 10.60 -11.56 -1.58
C ASP A 195 10.44 -11.66 -3.10
N ILE A 196 9.86 -10.63 -3.72
CA ILE A 196 9.58 -10.54 -5.16
C ILE A 196 10.87 -10.59 -5.99
N LEU A 197 11.98 -10.09 -5.44
CA LEU A 197 13.26 -10.02 -6.13
C LEU A 197 14.05 -11.32 -6.06
N ASN A 198 13.63 -12.27 -5.22
CA ASN A 198 14.26 -13.59 -5.16
C ASN A 198 14.03 -14.34 -6.48
N THR A 199 15.10 -14.99 -6.99
CA THR A 199 15.04 -15.78 -8.24
C THR A 199 14.11 -16.99 -8.14
N ASN A 200 13.96 -17.56 -6.94
CA ASN A 200 13.11 -18.72 -6.65
C ASN A 200 11.72 -18.33 -6.12
N TYR A 201 11.30 -17.09 -6.35
CA TYR A 201 10.02 -16.59 -5.90
C TYR A 201 8.85 -17.43 -6.46
N PRO A 202 7.98 -17.97 -5.60
CA PRO A 202 6.78 -18.67 -6.05
C PRO A 202 5.71 -17.65 -6.49
N GLU A 203 5.53 -17.53 -7.81
CA GLU A 203 4.62 -16.55 -8.41
C GLU A 203 3.16 -16.87 -8.11
N TYR A 204 2.59 -16.22 -7.11
CA TYR A 204 1.14 -16.22 -6.87
C TYR A 204 0.68 -14.96 -6.14
N ALA A 205 -0.58 -14.63 -6.34
CA ALA A 205 -1.31 -13.62 -5.58
C ALA A 205 -2.61 -14.21 -5.04
N PHE A 206 -2.96 -13.81 -3.82
CA PHE A 206 -4.22 -14.19 -3.18
C PHE A 206 -5.05 -12.92 -2.96
N CYS A 207 -6.34 -12.98 -3.27
CA CYS A 207 -7.31 -11.94 -2.93
C CYS A 207 -8.53 -12.59 -2.27
N SER A 208 -9.19 -11.85 -1.39
CA SER A 208 -10.43 -12.27 -0.74
C SER A 208 -11.53 -11.25 -0.98
N PHE A 209 -12.76 -11.73 -1.03
CA PHE A 209 -13.99 -10.96 -1.11
C PHE A 209 -15.04 -11.57 -0.19
N ILE A 210 -16.19 -10.95 -0.07
CA ILE A 210 -17.28 -11.50 0.76
C ILE A 210 -17.62 -12.90 0.25
N ASP A 211 -17.52 -13.87 1.15
CA ASP A 211 -17.81 -15.30 0.92
C ASP A 211 -16.93 -15.97 -0.16
N GLY A 212 -15.73 -15.44 -0.45
CA GLY A 212 -14.89 -16.08 -1.45
C GLY A 212 -13.44 -15.63 -1.48
N PHE A 213 -12.68 -16.28 -2.37
CA PHE A 213 -11.29 -15.92 -2.62
C PHE A 213 -10.89 -16.14 -4.09
N GLY A 214 -9.82 -15.48 -4.49
CA GLY A 214 -9.09 -15.74 -5.73
C GLY A 214 -7.64 -16.12 -5.43
N LEU A 215 -7.13 -17.14 -6.12
CA LEU A 215 -5.70 -17.44 -6.20
C LEU A 215 -5.27 -17.40 -7.65
N ILE A 216 -4.32 -16.53 -7.92
CA ILE A 216 -3.73 -16.30 -9.23
C ILE A 216 -2.28 -16.75 -9.17
N ASN A 217 -1.86 -17.61 -10.07
CA ASN A 217 -0.46 -17.96 -10.23
C ASN A 217 -0.04 -17.77 -11.71
N LYS A 218 1.19 -18.09 -12.05
CA LYS A 218 1.74 -17.89 -13.38
C LYS A 218 0.95 -18.57 -14.51
N SER A 219 0.32 -19.71 -14.23
CA SER A 219 -0.30 -20.58 -15.24
C SER A 219 -1.81 -20.72 -15.08
N ASP A 220 -2.37 -20.29 -13.94
CA ASP A 220 -3.74 -20.62 -13.57
C ASP A 220 -4.37 -19.56 -12.66
N THR A 221 -5.70 -19.46 -12.71
CA THR A 221 -6.49 -18.58 -11.87
C THR A 221 -7.74 -19.32 -11.38
N VAL A 222 -7.84 -19.46 -10.07
CA VAL A 222 -9.05 -19.99 -9.44
C VAL A 222 -9.73 -18.91 -8.63
N VAL A 223 -11.03 -18.74 -8.85
CA VAL A 223 -11.93 -17.97 -8.00
C VAL A 223 -12.95 -18.92 -7.44
N TYR A 224 -13.11 -18.92 -6.12
CA TYR A 224 -13.98 -19.83 -5.40
C TYR A 224 -14.97 -19.08 -4.52
N ASP A 225 -16.25 -19.46 -4.64
CA ASP A 225 -17.34 -18.99 -3.82
C ASP A 225 -17.53 -19.99 -2.67
N CYS A 226 -17.20 -19.57 -1.45
CA CYS A 226 -17.28 -20.40 -0.26
C CYS A 226 -18.73 -20.65 0.19
N ALA A 227 -19.64 -19.71 -0.06
CA ALA A 227 -21.04 -19.85 0.30
C ALA A 227 -21.77 -20.83 -0.64
N ALA A 228 -21.51 -20.72 -1.94
CA ALA A 228 -22.08 -21.61 -2.95
C ALA A 228 -21.31 -22.93 -3.14
N HIS A 229 -20.15 -23.08 -2.49
CA HIS A 229 -19.25 -24.24 -2.61
C HIS A 229 -18.89 -24.60 -4.06
N ARG A 230 -18.57 -23.57 -4.87
CA ARG A 230 -18.25 -23.76 -6.29
C ARG A 230 -17.14 -22.86 -6.79
N THR A 231 -16.42 -23.32 -7.80
CA THR A 231 -15.51 -22.48 -8.57
C THR A 231 -16.28 -21.58 -9.54
N LEU A 232 -15.84 -20.33 -9.66
CA LEU A 232 -16.39 -19.34 -10.60
C LEU A 232 -15.54 -19.22 -11.87
N THR A 233 -14.36 -19.85 -11.89
CA THR A 233 -13.43 -19.90 -13.03
C THR A 233 -13.05 -21.32 -13.37
N GLN A 234 -12.54 -21.53 -14.59
CA GLN A 234 -12.02 -22.84 -15.03
C GLN A 234 -10.55 -22.98 -14.59
N GLY A 235 -10.33 -23.17 -13.29
CA GLY A 235 -8.99 -23.41 -12.77
C GLY A 235 -8.77 -24.86 -12.35
N SER A 236 -7.52 -25.22 -12.09
CA SER A 236 -7.13 -26.58 -11.69
C SER A 236 -7.53 -26.89 -10.25
N GLU A 237 -7.79 -28.17 -9.97
CA GLU A 237 -8.04 -28.65 -8.61
C GLU A 237 -6.85 -28.40 -7.68
N THR A 238 -5.64 -28.42 -8.22
CA THR A 238 -4.42 -28.13 -7.47
C THR A 238 -4.40 -26.69 -6.99
N THR A 239 -4.67 -25.71 -7.87
CA THR A 239 -4.74 -24.29 -7.54
C THR A 239 -5.89 -24.03 -6.55
N LEU A 240 -7.03 -24.70 -6.70
CA LEU A 240 -8.12 -24.60 -5.74
C LEU A 240 -7.70 -25.06 -4.34
N LYS A 241 -7.08 -26.22 -4.23
CA LYS A 241 -6.56 -26.73 -2.94
C LYS A 241 -5.52 -25.79 -2.31
N GLN A 242 -4.65 -25.22 -3.12
CA GLN A 242 -3.69 -24.21 -2.64
C GLN A 242 -4.39 -22.95 -2.09
N GLY A 243 -5.41 -22.44 -2.80
CA GLY A 243 -6.19 -21.29 -2.34
C GLY A 243 -6.96 -21.58 -1.04
N MET A 244 -7.57 -22.74 -0.93
CA MET A 244 -8.23 -23.18 0.31
C MET A 244 -7.25 -23.31 1.47
N ALA A 245 -6.06 -23.87 1.24
CA ALA A 245 -5.03 -24.01 2.25
C ALA A 245 -4.49 -22.63 2.70
N PHE A 246 -4.34 -21.69 1.76
CA PHE A 246 -3.95 -20.31 2.08
C PHE A 246 -5.01 -19.62 2.95
N LEU A 247 -6.28 -19.71 2.57
CA LEU A 247 -7.39 -19.16 3.35
C LEU A 247 -7.46 -19.77 4.76
N GLN A 248 -7.32 -21.09 4.87
CA GLN A 248 -7.26 -21.77 6.18
C GLN A 248 -6.11 -21.24 7.03
N LYS A 249 -4.93 -21.05 6.44
CA LYS A 249 -3.77 -20.52 7.14
C LYS A 249 -3.97 -19.09 7.62
N LEU A 250 -4.68 -18.25 6.83
CA LEU A 250 -5.06 -16.90 7.24
C LEU A 250 -5.98 -16.93 8.46
N TYR A 251 -7.01 -17.79 8.46
CA TYR A 251 -7.90 -17.93 9.61
C TYR A 251 -7.19 -18.48 10.84
N ASP A 252 -6.29 -19.46 10.67
CA ASP A 252 -5.49 -20.01 11.77
C ASP A 252 -4.56 -18.95 12.39
N ASP A 253 -3.99 -18.06 11.58
CA ASP A 253 -3.16 -16.95 12.05
C ASP A 253 -4.01 -15.91 12.78
N LEU A 254 -5.13 -15.51 12.20
CA LEU A 254 -6.06 -14.55 12.80
C LEU A 254 -6.58 -15.03 14.17
N ALA A 255 -6.88 -16.31 14.29
CA ALA A 255 -7.38 -16.90 15.55
C ALA A 255 -6.33 -16.94 16.67
N LYS A 256 -5.05 -16.75 16.35
CA LYS A 256 -3.94 -16.74 17.33
C LYS A 256 -3.54 -15.33 17.78
N ARG A 257 -4.02 -14.31 17.09
CA ARG A 257 -3.78 -12.88 17.39
C ARG A 257 -4.82 -12.34 18.34
#